data_697f5535e671f33983bdf830cab64f85
#
_entry.id   697f5535e671f33983bdf830cab64f85
#
_cell.length_a   1.000
_cell.length_b   1.000
_cell.length_c   1.000
_cell.angle_alpha   90.00
_cell.angle_beta   90.00
_cell.angle_gamma   90.00
#
_symmetry.space_group_name_H-M   'P 1'
#
loop_
_entity.id
_entity.type
_entity.pdbx_description
1 polymer ?
#
loop_
_entity_poly.entity_id
_entity_poly.type
_entity_poly.pdbx_seq_one_letter_code
_entity_poly.pdbx_strand_id
1 'polypeptide(L)'
;VLIALFTMPVLTYAVQFDAVATTNFQLRKQPREEAGRLMLVEKGSKVQVEKVDGEWGKITVKKLSGYAKMTWLCQFRAHNPLEDQVPGLPHQVGVVRVDQALQVDVPGYKGNLLVPGDMLAVNYFDQEEAKAYMMREVVTLPADFVTFTSFAPWKEAQPGDLLYGFTTFYNEHTGGKLAQNRAHNINVAGKKLDGITIQPGEALSFNGVCSPYRGSNGYLIAPIVGGDGKGHGGGVCQLSTTLYNAALGLPLRIDEWKIHSERGVDYVPLYFDATVGAYSDLAFTNLLPYAVRLQVLPQNGVLTVLIYRDGASSN
;
A
#
# COMPACT_ATOMS: atom_id res chain seq x y z
N VAL A 1 27.10 -29.05 -19.75
CA VAL A 1 26.27 -28.60 -18.60
C VAL A 1 25.20 -27.70 -19.20
N LEU A 2 23.96 -28.21 -19.35
CA LEU A 2 22.79 -27.42 -19.76
C LEU A 2 22.29 -26.62 -18.56
N ILE A 3 22.40 -25.30 -18.63
CA ILE A 3 21.76 -24.39 -17.68
C ILE A 3 20.32 -24.24 -18.17
N ALA A 4 19.38 -24.91 -17.47
CA ALA A 4 17.96 -24.70 -17.69
C ALA A 4 17.57 -23.34 -17.07
N LEU A 5 17.32 -22.34 -17.93
CA LEU A 5 16.66 -21.11 -17.51
C LEU A 5 15.20 -21.47 -17.12
N PHE A 6 14.95 -21.51 -15.82
CA PHE A 6 13.57 -21.51 -15.30
C PHE A 6 13.02 -20.10 -15.50
N THR A 7 12.26 -19.90 -16.57
CA THR A 7 11.34 -18.77 -16.65
C THR A 7 10.21 -19.03 -15.65
N MET A 8 10.21 -18.34 -14.52
CA MET A 8 9.03 -18.34 -13.64
C MET A 8 7.85 -17.77 -14.42
N PRO A 9 6.68 -18.44 -14.43
CA PRO A 9 5.50 -17.89 -15.05
C PRO A 9 5.14 -16.59 -14.31
N VAL A 10 5.02 -15.49 -15.05
CA VAL A 10 4.39 -14.26 -14.55
C VAL A 10 2.94 -14.64 -14.25
N LEU A 11 2.63 -14.85 -12.98
CA LEU A 11 1.27 -15.10 -12.52
C LEU A 11 0.44 -13.83 -12.78
N THR A 12 -0.31 -13.81 -13.86
CA THR A 12 -1.30 -12.77 -14.12
C THR A 12 -2.52 -13.05 -13.26
N TYR A 13 -2.71 -12.26 -12.22
CA TYR A 13 -3.86 -12.39 -11.33
C TYR A 13 -5.08 -11.64 -11.90
N ALA A 14 -6.24 -12.25 -11.86
CA ALA A 14 -7.50 -11.58 -12.14
C ALA A 14 -7.87 -10.73 -10.92
N VAL A 15 -7.71 -9.42 -11.03
CA VAL A 15 -8.12 -8.46 -10.01
C VAL A 15 -9.47 -7.90 -10.46
N GLN A 16 -10.55 -8.13 -9.70
CA GLN A 16 -11.84 -7.50 -9.99
C GLN A 16 -12.09 -6.39 -8.97
N PHE A 17 -12.20 -5.16 -9.45
CA PHE A 17 -12.54 -4.00 -8.62
C PHE A 17 -13.27 -2.92 -9.41
N ASP A 18 -14.08 -2.13 -8.72
CA ASP A 18 -14.75 -0.97 -9.30
C ASP A 18 -13.83 0.24 -9.27
N ALA A 19 -13.78 0.99 -10.37
CA ALA A 19 -12.98 2.20 -10.50
C ALA A 19 -13.78 3.31 -11.17
N VAL A 20 -13.24 4.53 -11.14
CA VAL A 20 -13.81 5.71 -11.80
C VAL A 20 -12.78 6.33 -12.73
N ALA A 21 -13.21 6.71 -13.93
CA ALA A 21 -12.38 7.43 -14.88
C ALA A 21 -11.97 8.82 -14.34
N THR A 22 -10.68 9.09 -14.26
CA THR A 22 -10.15 10.40 -13.82
C THR A 22 -10.04 11.41 -14.95
N THR A 23 -10.07 10.94 -16.19
CA THR A 23 -9.97 11.73 -17.41
C THR A 23 -10.85 11.12 -18.50
N ASN A 24 -11.10 11.86 -19.58
CA ASN A 24 -11.71 11.30 -20.78
C ASN A 24 -10.68 10.43 -21.51
N PHE A 25 -11.05 9.20 -21.88
CA PHE A 25 -10.16 8.34 -22.65
C PHE A 25 -10.93 7.45 -23.64
N GLN A 26 -10.22 6.91 -24.62
CA GLN A 26 -10.78 5.94 -25.56
C GLN A 26 -10.54 4.52 -25.03
N LEU A 27 -11.62 3.79 -24.79
CA LEU A 27 -11.53 2.35 -24.53
C LEU A 27 -10.95 1.65 -25.77
N ARG A 28 -9.96 0.80 -25.58
CA ARG A 28 -9.19 0.18 -26.67
C ARG A 28 -9.54 -1.30 -26.84
N LYS A 29 -9.38 -1.82 -28.09
CA LYS A 29 -9.57 -3.25 -28.38
C LYS A 29 -8.42 -4.13 -27.86
N GLN A 30 -7.22 -3.54 -27.69
CA GLN A 30 -6.00 -4.20 -27.21
C GLN A 30 -5.24 -3.26 -26.27
N PRO A 31 -4.36 -3.78 -25.41
CA PRO A 31 -3.60 -2.97 -24.44
C PRO A 31 -2.45 -2.18 -25.09
N ARG A 32 -2.79 -1.26 -25.96
CA ARG A 32 -1.85 -0.32 -26.63
C ARG A 32 -2.59 0.90 -27.17
N GLU A 33 -1.93 2.03 -27.25
CA GLU A 33 -2.56 3.31 -27.63
C GLU A 33 -3.07 3.36 -29.09
N GLU A 34 -2.38 2.69 -29.99
CA GLU A 34 -2.72 2.63 -31.43
C GLU A 34 -3.84 1.65 -31.73
N ALA A 35 -4.26 0.83 -30.77
CA ALA A 35 -5.32 -0.15 -30.97
C ALA A 35 -6.65 0.53 -31.32
N GLY A 36 -7.47 -0.20 -32.04
CA GLY A 36 -8.80 0.27 -32.45
C GLY A 36 -9.62 0.76 -31.25
N ARG A 37 -10.32 1.87 -31.44
CA ARG A 37 -11.19 2.49 -30.44
C ARG A 37 -12.51 1.74 -30.34
N LEU A 38 -13.03 1.55 -29.14
CA LEU A 38 -14.34 0.95 -28.90
C LEU A 38 -15.39 2.01 -28.53
N MET A 39 -15.06 2.88 -27.57
CA MET A 39 -15.94 3.96 -27.14
C MET A 39 -15.14 5.04 -26.42
N LEU A 40 -15.69 6.23 -26.33
CA LEU A 40 -15.23 7.28 -25.41
C LEU A 40 -15.76 6.96 -24.01
N VAL A 41 -14.85 6.92 -23.04
CA VAL A 41 -15.17 6.86 -21.62
C VAL A 41 -14.96 8.26 -21.05
N GLU A 42 -16.00 8.86 -20.52
CA GLU A 42 -15.96 10.19 -19.96
C GLU A 42 -15.45 10.18 -18.51
N LYS A 43 -14.78 11.24 -18.09
CA LYS A 43 -14.39 11.45 -16.70
C LYS A 43 -15.59 11.28 -15.78
N GLY A 44 -15.40 10.58 -14.66
CA GLY A 44 -16.46 10.24 -13.70
C GLY A 44 -17.23 8.96 -14.05
N SER A 45 -16.99 8.36 -15.23
CA SER A 45 -17.63 7.06 -15.57
C SER A 45 -17.16 5.96 -14.64
N LYS A 46 -18.12 5.18 -14.12
CA LYS A 46 -17.84 3.97 -13.36
C LYS A 46 -17.42 2.85 -14.31
N VAL A 47 -16.37 2.14 -13.96
CA VAL A 47 -15.82 1.03 -14.71
C VAL A 47 -15.52 -0.13 -13.76
N GLN A 48 -15.60 -1.35 -14.26
CA GLN A 48 -15.16 -2.54 -13.55
C GLN A 48 -13.84 -2.99 -14.15
N VAL A 49 -12.78 -3.08 -13.34
CA VAL A 49 -11.50 -3.64 -13.76
C VAL A 49 -11.55 -5.15 -13.55
N GLU A 50 -11.34 -5.91 -14.63
CA GLU A 50 -11.39 -7.38 -14.63
C GLU A 50 -10.00 -8.00 -14.47
N LYS A 51 -8.99 -7.35 -15.04
CA LYS A 51 -7.61 -7.84 -15.05
C LYS A 51 -6.67 -6.67 -15.28
N VAL A 52 -5.53 -6.70 -14.61
CA VAL A 52 -4.43 -5.76 -14.85
C VAL A 52 -3.26 -6.50 -15.48
N ASP A 53 -2.70 -5.94 -16.56
CA ASP A 53 -1.56 -6.49 -17.30
C ASP A 53 -0.64 -5.33 -17.73
N GLY A 54 0.49 -5.21 -17.05
CA GLY A 54 1.36 -4.05 -17.20
C GLY A 54 0.65 -2.75 -16.86
N GLU A 55 0.77 -1.73 -17.69
CA GLU A 55 0.12 -0.42 -17.55
C GLU A 55 -1.38 -0.43 -17.92
N TRP A 56 -1.87 -1.52 -18.48
CA TRP A 56 -3.21 -1.64 -19.03
C TRP A 56 -4.10 -2.52 -18.15
N GLY A 57 -5.33 -2.04 -17.93
CA GLY A 57 -6.40 -2.82 -17.33
C GLY A 57 -7.40 -3.26 -18.39
N LYS A 58 -7.81 -4.54 -18.35
CA LYS A 58 -9.03 -4.96 -19.04
C LYS A 58 -10.19 -4.51 -18.19
N ILE A 59 -11.02 -3.63 -18.74
CA ILE A 59 -12.15 -3.02 -18.04
C ILE A 59 -13.46 -3.24 -18.76
N THR A 60 -14.56 -3.22 -18.00
CA THR A 60 -15.92 -3.21 -18.53
C THR A 60 -16.62 -1.91 -18.18
N VAL A 61 -17.16 -1.25 -19.19
CA VAL A 61 -17.96 -0.02 -19.10
C VAL A 61 -19.27 -0.22 -19.86
N LYS A 62 -20.42 -0.01 -19.19
CA LYS A 62 -21.76 -0.16 -19.85
C LYS A 62 -21.91 -1.45 -20.65
N LYS A 63 -21.42 -2.58 -20.13
CA LYS A 63 -21.43 -3.92 -20.75
C LYS A 63 -20.46 -4.10 -21.95
N LEU A 64 -19.59 -3.15 -22.23
CA LEU A 64 -18.56 -3.26 -23.25
C LEU A 64 -17.19 -3.44 -22.59
N SER A 65 -16.50 -4.54 -22.89
CA SER A 65 -15.16 -4.80 -22.37
C SER A 65 -14.08 -4.32 -23.35
N GLY A 66 -13.00 -3.80 -22.80
CA GLY A 66 -11.84 -3.29 -23.55
C GLY A 66 -10.68 -2.99 -22.62
N TYR A 67 -9.74 -2.19 -23.09
CA TYR A 67 -8.51 -1.86 -22.34
C TYR A 67 -8.40 -0.36 -22.09
N ALA A 68 -7.96 -0.01 -20.89
CA ALA A 68 -7.63 1.36 -20.47
C ALA A 68 -6.30 1.36 -19.71
N LYS A 69 -5.58 2.48 -19.75
CA LYS A 69 -4.43 2.66 -18.87
C LYS A 69 -4.90 2.80 -17.42
N MET A 70 -4.22 2.11 -16.51
CA MET A 70 -4.54 2.17 -15.08
C MET A 70 -4.38 3.58 -14.51
N THR A 71 -3.48 4.40 -15.07
CA THR A 71 -3.29 5.81 -14.69
C THR A 71 -4.49 6.71 -15.00
N TRP A 72 -5.45 6.25 -15.80
CA TRP A 72 -6.69 6.98 -16.10
C TRP A 72 -7.82 6.67 -15.12
N LEU A 73 -7.57 5.77 -14.17
CA LEU A 73 -8.56 5.28 -13.21
C LEU A 73 -8.18 5.67 -11.79
N CYS A 74 -9.17 5.99 -10.99
CA CYS A 74 -9.07 6.10 -9.53
C CYS A 74 -10.40 5.69 -8.90
N GLN A 75 -10.47 5.67 -7.61
CA GLN A 75 -11.60 5.16 -6.82
C GLN A 75 -11.89 3.70 -7.15
N PHE A 76 -11.63 2.80 -6.27
CA PHE A 76 -12.09 1.44 -6.43
C PHE A 76 -12.68 0.92 -5.12
N ARG A 77 -13.59 -0.02 -5.25
CA ARG A 77 -14.03 -0.83 -4.12
C ARG A 77 -13.22 -2.10 -4.17
N ALA A 78 -12.39 -2.31 -3.17
CA ALA A 78 -11.88 -3.65 -2.97
C ALA A 78 -13.09 -4.58 -2.80
N HIS A 79 -13.15 -5.66 -3.55
CA HIS A 79 -13.99 -6.81 -3.22
C HIS A 79 -13.67 -7.16 -1.77
N ASN A 80 -14.65 -7.68 -0.99
CA ASN A 80 -14.42 -7.98 0.42
C ASN A 80 -13.10 -8.76 0.58
N PRO A 81 -12.01 -8.11 1.05
CA PRO A 81 -10.68 -8.70 0.97
C PRO A 81 -10.49 -9.89 1.91
N LEU A 82 -11.50 -10.22 2.71
CA LEU A 82 -11.47 -11.34 3.64
C LEU A 82 -12.20 -12.58 3.13
N GLU A 83 -13.01 -12.43 2.10
CA GLU A 83 -13.61 -13.58 1.39
C GLU A 83 -12.79 -13.94 0.17
N ASP A 84 -12.22 -12.94 -0.51
CA ASP A 84 -11.36 -13.11 -1.68
C ASP A 84 -10.03 -12.40 -1.41
N GLN A 85 -8.95 -13.14 -1.25
CA GLN A 85 -7.60 -12.56 -1.17
C GLN A 85 -7.41 -11.61 -2.35
N VAL A 86 -6.97 -10.39 -2.10
CA VAL A 86 -6.63 -9.44 -3.17
C VAL A 86 -5.48 -10.04 -3.97
N PRO A 87 -5.70 -10.45 -5.24
CA PRO A 87 -4.68 -11.16 -5.99
C PRO A 87 -3.42 -10.30 -6.14
N GLY A 88 -2.24 -10.88 -5.88
CA GLY A 88 -0.95 -10.21 -5.98
C GLY A 88 -0.53 -9.43 -4.73
N LEU A 89 -1.42 -9.21 -3.75
CA LEU A 89 -1.03 -8.69 -2.46
C LEU A 89 -0.54 -9.85 -1.57
N PRO A 90 0.67 -9.76 -0.99
CA PRO A 90 1.10 -10.73 0.00
C PRO A 90 0.13 -10.74 1.18
N HIS A 91 -0.55 -11.88 1.39
CA HIS A 91 -1.46 -12.03 2.52
C HIS A 91 -0.66 -12.00 3.83
N GLN A 92 -1.01 -11.09 4.72
CA GLN A 92 -0.36 -10.95 6.02
C GLN A 92 -1.13 -11.78 7.05
N VAL A 93 -0.40 -12.55 7.87
CA VAL A 93 -0.99 -13.43 8.90
C VAL A 93 -0.89 -12.84 10.30
N GLY A 94 -0.01 -11.88 10.49
CA GLY A 94 0.22 -11.24 11.77
C GLY A 94 1.36 -10.23 11.69
N VAL A 95 1.84 -9.84 12.85
CA VAL A 95 2.99 -8.96 13.02
C VAL A 95 4.01 -9.63 13.93
N VAL A 96 5.29 -9.43 13.63
CA VAL A 96 6.37 -9.76 14.54
C VAL A 96 6.98 -8.49 15.11
N ARG A 97 7.32 -8.53 16.39
CA ARG A 97 8.22 -7.56 17.02
C ARG A 97 9.60 -8.18 17.06
N VAL A 98 10.59 -7.47 16.59
CA VAL A 98 11.99 -7.88 16.65
C VAL A 98 12.48 -7.79 18.09
N ASP A 99 13.05 -8.86 18.62
CA ASP A 99 13.57 -8.94 19.99
C ASP A 99 15.11 -8.96 20.02
N GLN A 100 15.75 -9.40 18.92
CA GLN A 100 17.20 -9.42 18.76
C GLN A 100 17.59 -8.75 17.44
N ALA A 101 18.69 -8.00 17.45
CA ALA A 101 19.19 -7.35 16.24
C ALA A 101 19.51 -8.37 15.14
N LEU A 102 19.01 -8.13 13.94
CA LEU A 102 19.14 -9.01 12.80
C LEU A 102 19.47 -8.20 11.53
N GLN A 103 20.56 -8.57 10.88
CA GLN A 103 20.87 -8.02 9.57
C GLN A 103 20.07 -8.76 8.50
N VAL A 104 19.37 -8.01 7.66
CA VAL A 104 18.62 -8.54 6.52
C VAL A 104 19.24 -8.03 5.22
N ASP A 105 19.57 -8.97 4.34
CA ASP A 105 20.08 -8.66 3.00
C ASP A 105 18.94 -8.78 1.99
N VAL A 106 18.50 -7.62 1.51
CA VAL A 106 17.51 -7.54 0.44
C VAL A 106 18.18 -6.93 -0.79
N PRO A 107 18.01 -7.49 -1.99
CA PRO A 107 18.56 -6.91 -3.22
C PRO A 107 18.12 -5.44 -3.38
N GLY A 108 19.10 -4.54 -3.54
CA GLY A 108 18.86 -3.10 -3.61
C GLY A 108 18.72 -2.38 -2.26
N TYR A 109 18.73 -3.10 -1.14
CA TYR A 109 18.53 -2.56 0.20
C TYR A 109 19.64 -3.04 1.14
N LYS A 110 20.89 -2.65 0.84
CA LYS A 110 22.07 -3.11 1.58
C LYS A 110 22.13 -2.48 2.97
N GLY A 111 22.33 -3.33 3.97
CA GLY A 111 22.73 -2.93 5.32
C GLY A 111 21.59 -2.48 6.22
N ASN A 112 20.36 -2.92 5.99
CA ASN A 112 19.32 -2.71 6.99
C ASN A 112 19.49 -3.69 8.13
N LEU A 113 19.75 -3.11 9.27
CA LEU A 113 19.75 -3.79 10.55
C LEU A 113 18.36 -3.61 11.18
N LEU A 114 17.63 -4.70 11.32
CA LEU A 114 16.46 -4.73 12.19
C LEU A 114 16.94 -4.69 13.64
N VAL A 115 16.32 -3.85 14.43
CA VAL A 115 16.70 -3.69 15.85
C VAL A 115 15.55 -4.06 16.76
N PRO A 116 15.82 -4.39 18.05
CA PRO A 116 14.78 -4.66 19.02
C PRO A 116 13.73 -3.54 19.08
N GLY A 117 12.47 -3.93 18.95
CA GLY A 117 11.32 -3.02 18.90
C GLY A 117 10.79 -2.72 17.51
N ASP A 118 11.52 -3.04 16.43
CA ASP A 118 10.96 -2.96 15.09
C ASP A 118 9.76 -3.90 14.94
N MET A 119 8.70 -3.42 14.27
CA MET A 119 7.47 -4.17 14.05
C MET A 119 7.30 -4.43 12.56
N LEU A 120 7.10 -5.69 12.17
CA LEU A 120 6.94 -6.08 10.77
C LEU A 120 5.69 -6.93 10.58
N ALA A 121 4.85 -6.56 9.63
CA ALA A 121 3.80 -7.46 9.15
C ALA A 121 4.46 -8.64 8.39
N VAL A 122 3.99 -9.86 8.67
CA VAL A 122 4.55 -11.10 8.12
C VAL A 122 3.45 -11.90 7.40
N ASN A 123 3.85 -12.58 6.34
CA ASN A 123 2.96 -13.41 5.53
C ASN A 123 3.05 -14.90 5.89
N TYR A 124 3.97 -15.26 6.77
CA TYR A 124 4.11 -16.61 7.32
C TYR A 124 4.77 -16.55 8.69
N PHE A 125 4.37 -17.46 9.58
CA PHE A 125 5.01 -17.70 10.88
C PHE A 125 4.80 -19.15 11.34
N ASP A 126 5.87 -19.79 11.81
CA ASP A 126 5.85 -21.06 12.53
C ASP A 126 6.90 -21.08 13.65
N GLN A 127 7.26 -22.28 14.16
CA GLN A 127 8.23 -22.44 15.26
C GLN A 127 9.69 -22.20 14.85
N GLU A 128 9.99 -22.20 13.55
CA GLU A 128 11.34 -22.07 13.02
C GLU A 128 11.58 -20.69 12.40
N GLU A 129 10.57 -20.14 11.71
CA GLU A 129 10.76 -18.93 10.91
C GLU A 129 9.51 -18.04 10.81
N ALA A 130 9.77 -16.75 10.56
CA ALA A 130 8.79 -15.79 10.06
C ALA A 130 9.19 -15.32 8.65
N LYS A 131 8.23 -15.05 7.77
CA LYS A 131 8.49 -14.50 6.45
C LYS A 131 7.84 -13.13 6.30
N ALA A 132 8.65 -12.13 5.96
CA ALA A 132 8.22 -10.77 5.69
C ALA A 132 8.42 -10.41 4.21
N TYR A 133 7.50 -9.65 3.64
CA TYR A 133 7.65 -9.12 2.29
C TYR A 133 8.46 -7.82 2.34
N MET A 134 9.63 -7.81 1.71
CA MET A 134 10.53 -6.67 1.68
C MET A 134 10.97 -6.37 0.24
N MET A 135 10.74 -5.16 -0.24
CA MET A 135 11.21 -4.69 -1.56
C MET A 135 10.95 -5.70 -2.69
N ARG A 136 9.73 -6.25 -2.77
CA ARG A 136 9.28 -7.30 -3.71
C ARG A 136 9.93 -8.68 -3.52
N GLU A 137 10.68 -8.86 -2.45
CA GLU A 137 11.29 -10.14 -2.07
C GLU A 137 10.67 -10.64 -0.76
N VAL A 138 10.78 -11.93 -0.51
CA VAL A 138 10.41 -12.53 0.78
C VAL A 138 11.67 -12.80 1.57
N VAL A 139 11.74 -12.23 2.77
CA VAL A 139 12.86 -12.37 3.70
C VAL A 139 12.44 -13.27 4.84
N THR A 140 13.31 -14.19 5.21
CA THR A 140 13.12 -15.11 6.34
C THR A 140 13.81 -14.55 7.59
N LEU A 141 13.08 -14.55 8.70
CA LEU A 141 13.55 -14.16 10.02
C LEU A 141 13.49 -15.40 10.93
N PRO A 142 14.53 -15.69 11.73
CA PRO A 142 14.46 -16.76 12.71
C PRO A 142 13.36 -16.51 13.75
N ALA A 143 12.54 -17.52 14.07
CA ALA A 143 11.41 -17.36 14.99
C ALA A 143 11.84 -17.00 16.41
N ASP A 144 13.02 -17.44 16.85
CA ASP A 144 13.59 -17.14 18.16
C ASP A 144 14.12 -15.70 18.29
N PHE A 145 14.17 -14.93 17.19
CA PHE A 145 14.57 -13.52 17.18
C PHE A 145 13.38 -12.56 17.25
N VAL A 146 12.16 -13.08 17.23
CA VAL A 146 10.94 -12.27 17.12
C VAL A 146 9.83 -12.78 18.03
N THR A 147 8.96 -11.87 18.45
CA THR A 147 7.69 -12.20 19.12
C THR A 147 6.54 -11.98 18.14
N PHE A 148 5.77 -13.03 17.86
CA PHE A 148 4.65 -13.01 16.91
C PHE A 148 3.32 -12.67 17.59
N THR A 149 2.49 -11.89 16.90
CA THR A 149 1.10 -11.63 17.23
C THR A 149 0.24 -11.83 15.97
N SER A 150 -0.70 -12.78 16.01
CA SER A 150 -1.63 -13.02 14.90
C SER A 150 -2.67 -11.90 14.77
N PHE A 151 -3.16 -11.67 13.56
CA PHE A 151 -4.33 -10.81 13.35
C PHE A 151 -5.60 -11.49 13.83
N ALA A 152 -6.43 -10.73 14.52
CA ALA A 152 -7.76 -11.19 14.92
C ALA A 152 -8.72 -11.14 13.71
N PRO A 153 -9.50 -12.20 13.46
CA PRO A 153 -10.55 -12.17 12.47
C PRO A 153 -11.54 -11.01 12.77
N TRP A 154 -11.72 -10.11 11.83
CA TRP A 154 -12.50 -8.87 12.06
C TRP A 154 -13.93 -9.11 12.52
N LYS A 155 -14.57 -10.25 12.13
CA LYS A 155 -15.93 -10.62 12.58
C LYS A 155 -15.99 -10.98 14.07
N GLU A 156 -14.88 -11.42 14.65
CA GLU A 156 -14.78 -11.94 16.01
C GLU A 156 -13.94 -11.04 16.92
N ALA A 157 -13.29 -10.04 16.34
CA ALA A 157 -12.36 -9.17 17.04
C ALA A 157 -13.00 -8.47 18.23
N GLN A 158 -12.23 -8.33 19.30
CA GLN A 158 -12.62 -7.61 20.53
C GLN A 158 -11.99 -6.20 20.54
N PRO A 159 -12.51 -5.24 21.34
CA PRO A 159 -11.87 -3.96 21.53
C PRO A 159 -10.38 -4.08 21.89
N GLY A 160 -9.51 -3.41 21.15
CA GLY A 160 -8.07 -3.46 21.32
C GLY A 160 -7.35 -4.51 20.44
N ASP A 161 -8.08 -5.41 19.81
CA ASP A 161 -7.46 -6.43 18.95
C ASP A 161 -6.80 -5.82 17.69
N LEU A 162 -5.67 -6.37 17.34
CA LEU A 162 -4.95 -6.07 16.10
C LEU A 162 -5.63 -6.80 14.94
N LEU A 163 -6.18 -6.03 13.99
CA LEU A 163 -6.98 -6.57 12.89
C LEU A 163 -6.14 -6.88 11.66
N TYR A 164 -5.24 -5.96 11.29
CA TYR A 164 -4.40 -6.11 10.11
C TYR A 164 -3.24 -5.11 10.15
N GLY A 165 -2.26 -5.32 9.26
CA GLY A 165 -1.14 -4.40 9.11
C GLY A 165 -0.34 -4.68 7.84
N PHE A 166 0.46 -3.71 7.44
CA PHE A 166 1.37 -3.83 6.32
C PHE A 166 2.68 -3.10 6.61
N THR A 167 3.78 -3.59 6.04
CA THR A 167 5.11 -3.01 6.22
C THR A 167 5.77 -2.73 4.88
N THR A 168 6.43 -1.59 4.78
CA THR A 168 7.34 -1.25 3.70
C THR A 168 8.68 -0.76 4.26
N PHE A 169 9.73 -0.78 3.44
CA PHE A 169 11.08 -0.44 3.87
C PHE A 169 11.62 0.76 3.10
N TYR A 170 12.41 1.60 3.76
CA TYR A 170 13.04 2.78 3.18
C TYR A 170 14.46 2.99 3.71
N ASN A 171 15.33 3.61 2.90
CA ASN A 171 16.66 3.96 3.34
C ASN A 171 16.62 5.16 4.29
N GLU A 172 17.01 4.96 5.53
CA GLU A 172 17.16 6.04 6.51
C GLU A 172 18.64 6.39 6.73
N HIS A 173 19.49 5.37 6.78
CA HIS A 173 20.89 5.53 7.18
C HIS A 173 21.87 5.64 6.01
N THR A 174 21.47 5.22 4.83
CA THR A 174 22.25 5.29 3.58
C THR A 174 21.60 6.24 2.58
N GLY A 175 22.39 6.86 1.69
CA GLY A 175 21.84 7.79 0.68
C GLY A 175 21.91 9.29 1.05
N GLY A 176 22.55 9.64 2.16
CA GLY A 176 22.88 11.01 2.52
C GLY A 176 21.67 11.86 2.92
N LYS A 177 21.83 13.20 2.84
CA LYS A 177 20.86 14.17 3.36
C LYS A 177 19.45 14.03 2.76
N LEU A 178 19.33 13.70 1.50
CA LEU A 178 18.01 13.56 0.85
C LEU A 178 17.25 12.32 1.34
N ALA A 179 17.95 11.22 1.64
CA ALA A 179 17.34 10.05 2.25
C ALA A 179 16.89 10.33 3.68
N GLN A 180 17.68 11.04 4.46
CA GLN A 180 17.32 11.50 5.81
C GLN A 180 16.09 12.44 5.77
N ASN A 181 16.04 13.39 4.83
CA ASN A 181 14.88 14.26 4.65
C ASN A 181 13.63 13.46 4.27
N ARG A 182 13.77 12.40 3.46
CA ARG A 182 12.69 11.49 3.10
C ARG A 182 12.15 10.75 4.32
N ALA A 183 13.03 10.18 5.14
CA ALA A 183 12.67 9.54 6.40
C ALA A 183 11.98 10.53 7.35
N HIS A 184 12.50 11.76 7.48
CA HIS A 184 11.87 12.82 8.24
C HIS A 184 10.43 13.12 7.77
N ASN A 185 10.20 13.22 6.46
CA ASN A 185 8.87 13.49 5.91
C ASN A 185 7.87 12.34 6.18
N ILE A 186 8.33 11.08 6.12
CA ILE A 186 7.54 9.91 6.51
C ILE A 186 7.14 10.03 7.98
N ASN A 187 8.08 10.39 8.86
CA ASN A 187 7.81 10.61 10.28
C ASN A 187 6.81 11.74 10.53
N VAL A 188 6.94 12.87 9.81
CA VAL A 188 6.01 14.01 9.94
C VAL A 188 4.58 13.60 9.57
N ALA A 189 4.41 12.92 8.44
CA ALA A 189 3.10 12.43 8.02
C ALA A 189 2.59 11.30 8.93
N GLY A 190 3.49 10.39 9.35
CA GLY A 190 3.15 9.29 10.27
C GLY A 190 2.58 9.78 11.59
N LYS A 191 3.20 10.77 12.21
CA LYS A 191 2.71 11.38 13.45
C LYS A 191 1.34 12.03 13.35
N LYS A 192 0.95 12.47 12.16
CA LYS A 192 -0.39 13.04 11.94
C LYS A 192 -1.47 11.97 11.80
N LEU A 193 -1.11 10.79 11.30
CA LEU A 193 -2.01 9.66 11.12
C LEU A 193 -2.08 8.74 12.34
N ASP A 194 -1.01 8.71 13.14
CA ASP A 194 -0.92 7.84 14.31
C ASP A 194 -2.00 8.19 15.33
N GLY A 195 -2.70 7.18 15.82
CA GLY A 195 -3.78 7.32 16.80
C GLY A 195 -5.13 7.76 16.21
N ILE A 196 -5.24 8.04 14.92
CA ILE A 196 -6.54 8.39 14.31
C ILE A 196 -7.51 7.22 14.48
N THR A 197 -8.70 7.54 14.97
CA THR A 197 -9.86 6.63 15.02
C THR A 197 -10.82 6.98 13.89
N ILE A 198 -11.32 5.97 13.18
CA ILE A 198 -12.26 6.08 12.06
C ILE A 198 -13.53 5.33 12.45
N GLN A 199 -14.62 6.07 12.60
CA GLN A 199 -15.92 5.51 13.02
C GLN A 199 -16.57 4.67 11.90
N PRO A 200 -17.51 3.77 12.21
CA PRO A 200 -18.32 3.11 11.18
C PRO A 200 -18.97 4.11 10.22
N GLY A 201 -18.74 3.90 8.91
CA GLY A 201 -19.24 4.80 7.86
C GLY A 201 -18.44 6.08 7.67
N GLU A 202 -17.45 6.36 8.50
CA GLU A 202 -16.57 7.53 8.36
C GLU A 202 -15.51 7.27 7.28
N ALA A 203 -15.15 8.34 6.54
CA ALA A 203 -14.09 8.32 5.55
C ALA A 203 -12.83 9.01 6.08
N LEU A 204 -11.66 8.41 5.80
CA LEU A 204 -10.36 9.04 5.97
C LEU A 204 -9.85 9.51 4.61
N SER A 205 -9.41 10.78 4.51
CA SER A 205 -8.62 11.33 3.42
C SER A 205 -7.18 11.51 3.92
N PHE A 206 -6.22 10.90 3.24
CA PHE A 206 -4.82 11.04 3.57
C PHE A 206 -4.35 12.49 3.43
N ASN A 207 -4.70 13.16 2.32
CA ASN A 207 -4.39 14.57 2.12
C ASN A 207 -5.12 15.47 3.12
N GLY A 208 -6.34 15.14 3.52
CA GLY A 208 -7.09 15.85 4.56
C GLY A 208 -6.32 15.93 5.87
N VAL A 209 -5.58 14.88 6.20
CA VAL A 209 -4.76 14.80 7.43
C VAL A 209 -3.35 15.34 7.22
N CYS A 210 -2.67 14.95 6.13
CA CYS A 210 -1.23 15.11 5.98
C CYS A 210 -0.82 16.37 5.21
N SER A 211 -1.66 16.90 4.31
CA SER A 211 -1.36 18.09 3.51
C SER A 211 -1.52 19.40 4.32
N PRO A 212 -1.08 20.56 3.82
CA PRO A 212 -0.23 20.74 2.65
C PRO A 212 1.23 20.36 2.89
N TYR A 213 1.86 19.79 1.87
CA TYR A 213 3.27 19.36 1.92
C TYR A 213 4.18 20.57 1.71
N ARG A 214 4.45 21.31 2.78
CA ARG A 214 5.24 22.56 2.76
C ARG A 214 6.21 22.62 3.95
N GLY A 215 7.27 23.41 3.81
CA GLY A 215 8.24 23.63 4.88
C GLY A 215 7.61 24.18 6.17
N SER A 216 6.61 25.06 6.06
CA SER A 216 5.83 25.56 7.20
C SER A 216 5.10 24.48 8.00
N ASN A 217 4.83 23.32 7.38
CA ASN A 217 4.18 22.18 8.01
C ASN A 217 5.18 21.08 8.42
N GLY A 218 6.48 21.43 8.46
CA GLY A 218 7.55 20.53 8.89
C GLY A 218 8.12 19.62 7.81
N TYR A 219 7.63 19.69 6.54
CA TYR A 219 8.17 18.87 5.47
C TYR A 219 9.45 19.46 4.89
N LEU A 220 10.43 18.59 4.64
CA LEU A 220 11.72 18.93 4.03
C LEU A 220 11.73 18.59 2.54
N ILE A 221 12.66 19.19 1.81
CA ILE A 221 12.91 18.86 0.40
C ILE A 221 13.57 17.48 0.34
N ALA A 222 12.95 16.56 -0.41
CA ALA A 222 13.42 15.20 -0.64
C ALA A 222 13.04 14.75 -2.08
N PRO A 223 13.52 13.61 -2.57
CA PRO A 223 13.16 13.11 -3.89
C PRO A 223 11.64 12.90 -4.04
N ILE A 224 11.09 13.38 -5.17
CA ILE A 224 9.70 13.17 -5.59
C ILE A 224 9.67 12.65 -7.02
N VAL A 225 8.54 12.06 -7.40
CA VAL A 225 8.26 11.72 -8.80
C VAL A 225 7.69 12.95 -9.52
N GLY A 226 8.29 13.35 -10.64
CA GLY A 226 7.90 14.52 -11.44
C GLY A 226 8.68 15.80 -11.11
N GLY A 227 8.41 16.87 -11.89
CA GLY A 227 9.09 18.15 -11.79
C GLY A 227 10.60 18.03 -12.01
N ASP A 228 11.39 18.70 -11.16
CA ASP A 228 12.86 18.61 -11.11
C ASP A 228 13.35 17.44 -10.21
N GLY A 229 12.46 16.53 -9.84
CA GLY A 229 12.75 15.35 -9.04
C GLY A 229 12.95 15.61 -7.54
N LYS A 230 12.71 16.84 -7.05
CA LYS A 230 12.81 17.21 -5.64
C LYS A 230 11.67 18.14 -5.23
N GLY A 231 11.16 17.94 -4.01
CA GLY A 231 10.10 18.78 -3.47
C GLY A 231 9.84 18.50 -1.99
N HIS A 232 9.04 19.36 -1.37
CA HIS A 232 8.58 19.13 -0.01
C HIS A 232 7.66 17.91 0.05
N GLY A 233 7.82 17.09 1.09
CA GLY A 233 7.01 15.89 1.32
C GLY A 233 7.46 14.66 0.52
N GLY A 234 8.62 14.67 -0.15
CA GLY A 234 9.17 13.45 -0.75
C GLY A 234 9.28 12.33 0.28
N GLY A 235 8.74 11.14 -0.05
CA GLY A 235 8.59 10.00 0.86
C GLY A 235 7.16 9.76 1.36
N VAL A 236 6.30 10.76 1.39
CA VAL A 236 4.92 10.66 1.93
C VAL A 236 4.08 9.62 1.17
N CYS A 237 4.28 9.48 -0.15
CA CYS A 237 3.62 8.46 -0.95
C CYS A 237 3.97 7.02 -0.51
N GLN A 238 5.10 6.79 0.16
CA GLN A 238 5.37 5.47 0.74
C GLN A 238 4.45 5.19 1.93
N LEU A 239 4.18 6.19 2.76
CA LEU A 239 3.25 6.04 3.87
C LEU A 239 1.82 5.83 3.36
N SER A 240 1.36 6.59 2.35
CA SER A 240 0.04 6.35 1.75
C SER A 240 -0.05 4.96 1.13
N THR A 241 1.00 4.47 0.49
CA THR A 241 1.07 3.11 -0.05
C THR A 241 0.99 2.05 1.06
N THR A 242 1.72 2.24 2.16
CA THR A 242 1.68 1.29 3.29
C THR A 242 0.30 1.26 3.94
N LEU A 243 -0.32 2.42 4.15
CA LEU A 243 -1.68 2.55 4.67
C LEU A 243 -2.71 1.92 3.72
N TYR A 244 -2.57 2.14 2.40
CA TYR A 244 -3.43 1.54 1.37
C TYR A 244 -3.41 0.02 1.44
N ASN A 245 -2.22 -0.59 1.50
CA ASN A 245 -2.09 -2.04 1.59
C ASN A 245 -2.60 -2.59 2.92
N ALA A 246 -2.45 -1.85 4.02
CA ALA A 246 -3.07 -2.21 5.29
C ALA A 246 -4.62 -2.14 5.20
N ALA A 247 -5.17 -1.12 4.54
CA ALA A 247 -6.60 -0.95 4.34
C ALA A 247 -7.21 -2.06 3.46
N LEU A 248 -6.47 -2.56 2.46
CA LEU A 248 -6.91 -3.67 1.59
C LEU A 248 -7.11 -4.99 2.35
N GLY A 249 -6.52 -5.17 3.53
CA GLY A 249 -6.69 -6.35 4.37
C GLY A 249 -7.99 -6.39 5.17
N LEU A 250 -8.82 -5.35 5.11
CA LEU A 250 -10.03 -5.19 5.92
C LEU A 250 -11.21 -4.69 5.07
N PRO A 251 -12.46 -4.80 5.54
CA PRO A 251 -13.64 -4.20 4.91
C PRO A 251 -13.62 -2.66 4.94
N LEU A 252 -12.57 -2.07 4.40
CA LEU A 252 -12.42 -0.64 4.20
C LEU A 252 -12.60 -0.36 2.71
N ARG A 253 -13.67 0.37 2.35
CA ARG A 253 -13.94 0.72 0.96
C ARG A 253 -12.97 1.80 0.51
N ILE A 254 -12.20 1.53 -0.52
CA ILE A 254 -11.34 2.53 -1.14
C ILE A 254 -12.21 3.46 -1.99
N ASP A 255 -12.22 4.74 -1.64
CA ASP A 255 -13.04 5.77 -2.29
C ASP A 255 -12.25 6.56 -3.34
N GLU A 256 -10.95 6.82 -3.07
CA GLU A 256 -10.03 7.43 -4.01
C GLU A 256 -8.65 6.77 -3.91
N TRP A 257 -8.07 6.48 -5.06
CA TRP A 257 -6.75 5.88 -5.18
C TRP A 257 -6.18 6.10 -6.58
N LYS A 258 -4.87 6.25 -6.68
CA LYS A 258 -4.14 6.35 -7.94
C LYS A 258 -2.73 5.82 -7.80
N ILE A 259 -2.24 5.09 -8.82
CA ILE A 259 -0.85 4.67 -8.90
C ILE A 259 0.08 5.83 -9.27
N HIS A 260 1.37 5.74 -8.93
CA HIS A 260 2.38 6.74 -9.30
C HIS A 260 2.62 6.77 -10.81
N SER A 261 2.90 5.60 -11.38
CA SER A 261 3.21 5.41 -12.79
C SER A 261 3.14 3.93 -13.15
N GLU A 262 3.26 3.65 -14.43
CA GLU A 262 3.30 2.30 -15.00
C GLU A 262 4.48 1.44 -14.51
N ARG A 263 5.57 2.08 -14.07
CA ARG A 263 6.74 1.38 -13.52
C ARG A 263 6.53 0.95 -12.07
N GLY A 264 5.50 1.50 -11.40
CA GLY A 264 5.27 1.28 -9.97
C GLY A 264 6.39 1.82 -9.10
N VAL A 265 6.48 1.28 -7.89
CA VAL A 265 7.51 1.59 -6.89
C VAL A 265 8.15 0.28 -6.40
N ASP A 266 9.37 0.34 -5.89
CA ASP A 266 10.14 -0.88 -5.59
C ASP A 266 9.68 -1.60 -4.31
N TYR A 267 8.98 -0.91 -3.41
CA TYR A 267 8.64 -1.42 -2.08
C TYR A 267 7.29 -2.15 -1.99
N VAL A 268 6.51 -2.24 -3.09
CA VAL A 268 5.28 -3.04 -3.19
C VAL A 268 5.16 -3.67 -4.57
N PRO A 269 4.31 -4.71 -4.77
CA PRO A 269 3.98 -5.22 -6.09
C PRO A 269 3.40 -4.12 -7.00
N LEU A 270 3.48 -4.33 -8.31
CA LEU A 270 2.89 -3.41 -9.30
C LEU A 270 1.39 -3.23 -9.01
N TYR A 271 0.93 -1.96 -9.07
CA TYR A 271 -0.46 -1.52 -8.84
C TYR A 271 -0.92 -1.55 -7.38
N PHE A 272 -0.04 -1.88 -6.43
CA PHE A 272 -0.31 -1.75 -5.01
C PHE A 272 0.29 -0.49 -4.39
N ASP A 273 0.78 0.42 -5.20
CA ASP A 273 1.21 1.74 -4.76
C ASP A 273 0.05 2.76 -4.78
N ALA A 274 0.10 3.72 -3.86
CA ALA A 274 -0.86 4.81 -3.75
C ALA A 274 -0.14 6.15 -3.75
N THR A 275 -0.33 6.94 -4.82
CA THR A 275 0.23 8.29 -4.90
C THR A 275 -0.68 9.32 -4.26
N VAL A 276 -0.10 10.26 -3.55
CA VAL A 276 -0.77 11.42 -2.96
C VAL A 276 -0.06 12.71 -3.35
N GLY A 277 -0.79 13.81 -3.41
CA GLY A 277 -0.24 15.10 -3.81
C GLY A 277 -1.35 16.09 -4.16
N ALA A 278 -1.02 17.12 -4.95
CA ALA A 278 -1.97 18.19 -5.30
C ALA A 278 -3.20 17.71 -6.08
N TYR A 279 -3.08 16.59 -6.82
CA TYR A 279 -4.11 16.10 -7.74
C TYR A 279 -4.45 14.62 -7.54
N SER A 280 -4.05 14.05 -6.43
CA SER A 280 -4.28 12.64 -6.10
C SER A 280 -4.37 12.49 -4.59
N ASP A 281 -5.31 11.69 -4.13
CA ASP A 281 -5.46 11.33 -2.74
C ASP A 281 -5.57 9.81 -2.58
N LEU A 282 -5.39 9.36 -1.35
CA LEU A 282 -5.85 8.07 -0.86
C LEU A 282 -6.99 8.35 0.12
N ALA A 283 -8.17 7.88 -0.22
CA ALA A 283 -9.31 7.97 0.67
C ALA A 283 -10.02 6.62 0.78
N PHE A 284 -10.48 6.29 1.98
CA PHE A 284 -11.25 5.07 2.21
C PHE A 284 -12.27 5.26 3.34
N THR A 285 -13.37 4.51 3.27
CA THR A 285 -14.46 4.52 4.26
C THR A 285 -14.44 3.24 5.09
N ASN A 286 -14.58 3.36 6.40
CA ASN A 286 -14.72 2.23 7.30
C ASN A 286 -16.11 1.58 7.14
N LEU A 287 -16.17 0.35 6.63
CA LEU A 287 -17.41 -0.44 6.52
C LEU A 287 -17.58 -1.46 7.65
N LEU A 288 -16.64 -1.52 8.59
CA LEU A 288 -16.75 -2.38 9.77
C LEU A 288 -17.86 -1.85 10.72
N PRO A 289 -18.49 -2.73 11.50
CA PRO A 289 -19.54 -2.34 12.45
C PRO A 289 -19.00 -1.64 13.72
N TYR A 290 -17.73 -1.37 13.79
CA TYR A 290 -17.02 -0.74 14.90
C TYR A 290 -15.92 0.22 14.41
N ALA A 291 -15.48 1.09 15.29
CA ALA A 291 -14.40 2.02 15.01
C ALA A 291 -13.07 1.28 14.90
N VAL A 292 -12.22 1.75 14.00
CA VAL A 292 -10.83 1.28 13.87
C VAL A 292 -9.85 2.41 14.20
N ARG A 293 -8.71 2.05 14.79
CA ARG A 293 -7.64 2.98 15.16
C ARG A 293 -6.36 2.62 14.41
N LEU A 294 -5.75 3.63 13.84
CA LEU A 294 -4.46 3.50 13.18
C LEU A 294 -3.32 3.57 14.18
N GLN A 295 -2.28 2.77 13.96
CA GLN A 295 -0.96 2.95 14.55
C GLN A 295 0.07 2.99 13.42
N VAL A 296 0.90 4.03 13.43
CA VAL A 296 1.89 4.27 12.37
C VAL A 296 3.28 4.30 13.00
N LEU A 297 4.13 3.37 12.60
CA LEU A 297 5.44 3.10 13.18
C LEU A 297 6.56 3.31 12.14
N PRO A 298 6.98 4.57 11.86
CA PRO A 298 8.10 4.85 10.99
C PRO A 298 9.39 4.93 11.84
N GLN A 299 10.19 3.90 11.82
CA GLN A 299 11.46 3.89 12.56
C GLN A 299 12.50 3.01 11.88
N ASN A 300 13.75 3.40 11.95
CA ASN A 300 14.89 2.58 11.54
C ASN A 300 14.79 2.04 10.11
N GLY A 301 14.19 2.80 9.18
CA GLY A 301 13.99 2.35 7.80
C GLY A 301 12.84 1.37 7.63
N VAL A 302 12.12 1.03 8.68
CA VAL A 302 10.90 0.21 8.68
C VAL A 302 9.70 1.13 8.84
N LEU A 303 8.71 0.98 7.96
CA LEU A 303 7.44 1.70 8.03
C LEU A 303 6.31 0.68 8.13
N THR A 304 5.73 0.57 9.31
CA THR A 304 4.60 -0.32 9.56
C THR A 304 3.35 0.48 9.90
N VAL A 305 2.25 0.14 9.25
CA VAL A 305 0.91 0.62 9.59
C VAL A 305 0.10 -0.56 10.11
N LEU A 306 -0.44 -0.40 11.31
CA LEU A 306 -1.28 -1.36 11.98
C LEU A 306 -2.68 -0.78 12.16
N ILE A 307 -3.70 -1.62 12.03
CA ILE A 307 -5.11 -1.25 12.21
C ILE A 307 -5.69 -2.12 13.31
N TYR A 308 -6.18 -1.47 14.35
CA TYR A 308 -6.80 -2.10 15.51
C TYR A 308 -8.31 -1.88 15.52
N ARG A 309 -9.08 -2.82 16.08
CA ARG A 309 -10.40 -2.47 16.58
C ARG A 309 -10.21 -1.47 17.72
N ASP A 310 -10.84 -0.30 17.61
CA ASP A 310 -10.69 0.72 18.64
C ASP A 310 -11.24 0.20 19.96
N GLY A 311 -10.47 0.41 21.06
CA GLY A 311 -10.81 -0.01 22.41
C GLY A 311 -11.48 1.07 23.22
N ALA A 312 -11.68 2.29 22.68
CA ALA A 312 -12.35 3.35 23.38
C ALA A 312 -13.82 2.94 23.60
N SER A 313 -14.20 2.71 24.86
CA SER A 313 -15.60 2.67 25.25
C SER A 313 -16.21 4.01 24.83
N SER A 314 -17.23 3.99 23.98
CA SER A 314 -18.12 5.12 23.80
C SER A 314 -18.70 5.46 25.19
N ASN A 315 -18.12 6.45 25.86
CA ASN A 315 -18.71 7.08 27.01
C ASN A 315 -19.89 7.96 26.59
#